data_ba61e3ef20b438c2f23fca62db17e41a
#
_entry.id   ba61e3ef20b438c2f23fca62db17e41a
#
_cell.length_a   1.000
_cell.length_b   1.000
_cell.length_c   1.000
_cell.angle_alpha   90.00
_cell.angle_beta   90.00
_cell.angle_gamma   90.00
#
_symmetry.space_group_name_H-M   'P 1'
#
loop_
_entity.id
_entity.type
_entity.pdbx_description
1 polymer ?
#
loop_
_entity_poly.entity_id
_entity_poly.type
_entity_poly.pdbx_seq_one_letter_code
_entity_poly.pdbx_strand_id
1 'polypeptide(L)'
;MAETEAGENRIIRRGPYPELTLTSILVGYVLGVLITISMGYACLILGFSHEGSELAAILGFGVLRGILRRNSIIENNISQTVASSVNGASAGVMFSVPALFILGETDFNPYLMVFGCIAGGILGIAFIIPLRKQMIDFERLTYPGGVAVATVLKSPGAGVHKAILLMIGVILSGTVAFISNVTKFENWALGQHIGMPDYMNGIWFVSLLTIGIAFIAGKGGLCFVIGGYACYWVLAPILARMNLLPSPEQLQVIAERLGEQNLSMPKYLRIVLFRPVGIGMLVGGALTGIVLALPLIVNSIRSMQSAAKTGMALSKDEMPIKLLYIGIIGAVIVLGIVAVTSVEEMGIVRGIVMAVLGTIWIWMAGVILSECIGRTNWSPMSGMTLIAVTILIVITRGLGDRAAIISSVMVGAATCMAMSQATDLMLDLKTGYLVGAIPRKQQIGQFLATWLGPVLMIGLLFVLHKAYGLGSEKLPAPQGTVLASMMRGILEGNVPVYKYLAGAGLGALLSTTGIGGLGIQVGLGFYLPFSIVLTYTIGTILRIASDKIKGQHFSEQVGIPIAAGLIIGEGIVGVGFAIYYIITGMQGG
;
A
#
# COMPACT_ATOMS: atom_id res chain seq x y z
N MET A 1 -28.66 -14.08 24.31
CA MET A 1 -29.48 -13.24 23.40
C MET A 1 -28.68 -12.92 22.14
N ALA A 2 -28.22 -13.92 21.43
CA ALA A 2 -27.44 -13.77 20.19
C ALA A 2 -27.81 -14.82 19.12
N GLU A 3 -28.99 -15.44 19.24
CA GLU A 3 -29.40 -16.53 18.33
C GLU A 3 -30.65 -16.24 17.51
N THR A 4 -31.16 -15.00 17.49
CA THR A 4 -32.42 -14.66 16.79
C THR A 4 -32.24 -13.81 15.54
N GLU A 5 -31.02 -13.58 15.03
CA GLU A 5 -30.82 -12.80 13.78
C GLU A 5 -30.52 -13.67 12.53
N ALA A 6 -30.80 -14.94 12.57
CA ALA A 6 -30.50 -15.88 11.48
C ALA A 6 -31.51 -15.81 10.29
N GLY A 7 -32.31 -14.77 10.19
CA GLY A 7 -33.33 -14.65 9.14
C GLY A 7 -33.59 -13.26 8.60
N GLU A 8 -32.82 -12.23 9.01
CA GLU A 8 -33.06 -10.90 8.48
C GLU A 8 -32.62 -10.79 7.02
N ASN A 9 -33.60 -10.71 6.13
CA ASN A 9 -33.39 -10.28 4.76
C ASN A 9 -32.70 -8.92 4.77
N ARG A 10 -31.53 -8.81 4.14
CA ARG A 10 -30.80 -7.58 3.95
C ARG A 10 -31.74 -6.47 3.49
N ILE A 11 -31.87 -5.41 4.28
CA ILE A 11 -32.69 -4.24 3.93
C ILE A 11 -31.84 -3.35 3.02
N ILE A 12 -32.08 -3.42 1.72
CA ILE A 12 -31.54 -2.46 0.77
C ILE A 12 -32.40 -1.20 0.84
N ARG A 13 -31.80 -0.06 1.05
CA ARG A 13 -32.49 1.22 1.06
C ARG A 13 -32.88 1.59 -0.37
N ARG A 14 -34.10 1.22 -0.75
CA ARG A 14 -34.70 1.61 -2.02
C ARG A 14 -35.66 2.77 -1.76
N GLY A 15 -35.40 3.89 -2.38
CA GLY A 15 -36.28 5.05 -2.19
C GLY A 15 -35.78 6.24 -3.01
N PRO A 16 -36.33 7.44 -2.81
CA PRO A 16 -35.88 8.67 -3.48
C PRO A 16 -34.48 9.12 -3.02
N TYR A 17 -33.69 8.24 -2.36
CA TYR A 17 -32.31 8.53 -1.96
C TYR A 17 -31.41 8.51 -3.17
N PRO A 18 -30.71 9.63 -3.47
CA PRO A 18 -29.67 9.61 -4.48
C PRO A 18 -28.52 8.71 -4.01
N GLU A 19 -28.05 7.81 -4.87
CA GLU A 19 -26.89 6.97 -4.61
C GLU A 19 -25.77 7.32 -5.59
N LEU A 20 -25.81 6.74 -6.81
CA LEU A 20 -24.85 7.02 -7.88
C LEU A 20 -25.29 8.31 -8.59
N THR A 21 -24.76 9.44 -8.17
CA THR A 21 -25.01 10.76 -8.74
C THR A 21 -23.74 11.31 -9.37
N LEU A 22 -23.88 12.23 -10.33
CA LEU A 22 -22.71 12.93 -10.88
C LEU A 22 -21.89 13.63 -9.76
N THR A 23 -22.58 14.18 -8.76
CA THR A 23 -21.94 14.83 -7.60
C THR A 23 -21.11 13.83 -6.80
N SER A 24 -21.65 12.63 -6.49
CA SER A 24 -20.92 11.61 -5.73
C SER A 24 -19.67 11.14 -6.49
N ILE A 25 -19.76 11.00 -7.81
CA ILE A 25 -18.64 10.62 -8.65
C ILE A 25 -17.58 11.72 -8.68
N LEU A 26 -17.94 12.97 -8.95
CA LEU A 26 -16.99 14.09 -9.01
C LEU A 26 -16.32 14.35 -7.66
N VAL A 27 -17.07 14.33 -6.58
CA VAL A 27 -16.49 14.43 -5.22
C VAL A 27 -15.56 13.27 -4.97
N GLY A 28 -15.94 12.04 -5.33
CA GLY A 28 -15.10 10.86 -5.22
C GLY A 28 -13.79 10.98 -6.00
N TYR A 29 -13.81 11.50 -7.22
CA TYR A 29 -12.60 11.76 -8.01
C TYR A 29 -11.68 12.79 -7.34
N VAL A 30 -12.22 13.94 -6.92
CA VAL A 30 -11.42 14.98 -6.25
C VAL A 30 -10.76 14.44 -4.98
N LEU A 31 -11.54 13.78 -4.13
CA LEU A 31 -11.02 13.16 -2.91
C LEU A 31 -10.02 12.04 -3.23
N GLY A 32 -10.34 11.22 -4.23
CA GLY A 32 -9.47 10.16 -4.69
C GLY A 32 -8.09 10.69 -5.12
N VAL A 33 -8.03 11.75 -5.92
CA VAL A 33 -6.77 12.39 -6.33
C VAL A 33 -5.95 12.83 -5.12
N LEU A 34 -6.57 13.56 -4.18
CA LEU A 34 -5.88 14.07 -3.00
C LEU A 34 -5.33 12.93 -2.12
N ILE A 35 -6.16 11.93 -1.85
CA ILE A 35 -5.79 10.79 -1.02
C ILE A 35 -4.70 9.97 -1.71
N THR A 36 -4.86 9.68 -3.01
CA THR A 36 -3.94 8.85 -3.78
C THR A 36 -2.53 9.45 -3.85
N ILE A 37 -2.42 10.75 -4.11
CA ILE A 37 -1.14 11.45 -4.12
C ILE A 37 -0.46 11.36 -2.75
N SER A 38 -1.20 11.64 -1.68
CA SER A 38 -0.66 11.63 -0.32
C SER A 38 -0.27 10.22 0.14
N MET A 39 -1.13 9.22 -0.15
CA MET A 39 -0.87 7.83 0.20
C MET A 39 0.23 7.20 -0.65
N GLY A 40 0.33 7.56 -1.93
CA GLY A 40 1.44 7.12 -2.78
C GLY A 40 2.79 7.63 -2.27
N TYR A 41 2.87 8.90 -1.88
CA TYR A 41 4.06 9.48 -1.26
C TYR A 41 4.40 8.77 0.07
N ALA A 42 3.40 8.57 0.93
CA ALA A 42 3.55 7.85 2.20
C ALA A 42 4.01 6.39 1.99
N CYS A 43 3.47 5.71 0.99
CA CYS A 43 3.84 4.35 0.63
C CYS A 43 5.32 4.22 0.23
N LEU A 44 5.85 5.20 -0.49
CA LEU A 44 7.28 5.24 -0.85
C LEU A 44 8.19 5.50 0.34
N ILE A 45 7.72 6.19 1.38
CA ILE A 45 8.49 6.40 2.61
C ILE A 45 8.45 5.15 3.50
N LEU A 46 7.27 4.60 3.76
CA LEU A 46 7.04 3.60 4.80
C LEU A 46 6.99 2.16 4.28
N GLY A 47 6.70 1.95 2.99
CA GLY A 47 6.62 0.62 2.38
C GLY A 47 5.34 -0.14 2.67
N PHE A 48 4.33 0.52 3.22
CA PHE A 48 2.96 0.00 3.31
C PHE A 48 1.96 1.09 2.96
N SER A 49 0.81 0.69 2.43
CA SER A 49 -0.30 1.58 2.12
C SER A 49 -1.37 1.45 3.20
N HIS A 50 -2.08 2.53 3.44
CA HIS A 50 -3.28 2.53 4.25
C HIS A 50 -4.50 2.67 3.33
N GLU A 51 -5.60 2.03 3.71
CA GLU A 51 -6.82 2.08 2.91
C GLU A 51 -7.40 3.49 2.88
N GLY A 52 -7.64 4.00 1.67
CA GLY A 52 -8.19 5.33 1.48
C GLY A 52 -9.66 5.47 1.87
N SER A 53 -10.36 4.37 2.09
CA SER A 53 -11.80 4.31 2.33
C SER A 53 -12.25 5.09 3.56
N GLU A 54 -11.54 4.97 4.68
CA GLU A 54 -11.86 5.71 5.92
C GLU A 54 -11.67 7.21 5.74
N LEU A 55 -10.55 7.61 5.12
CA LEU A 55 -10.23 9.00 4.81
C LEU A 55 -11.29 9.60 3.87
N ALA A 56 -11.64 8.87 2.83
CA ALA A 56 -12.64 9.28 1.85
C ALA A 56 -14.03 9.43 2.48
N ALA A 57 -14.42 8.55 3.40
CA ALA A 57 -15.69 8.65 4.12
C ALA A 57 -15.75 9.92 4.99
N ILE A 58 -14.67 10.24 5.71
CA ILE A 58 -14.59 11.43 6.57
C ILE A 58 -14.62 12.72 5.73
N LEU A 59 -13.77 12.78 4.69
CA LEU A 59 -13.71 13.92 3.77
C LEU A 59 -15.02 14.10 3.01
N GLY A 60 -15.61 12.98 2.56
CA GLY A 60 -16.89 12.98 1.86
C GLY A 60 -18.00 13.63 2.68
N PHE A 61 -18.04 13.40 3.99
CA PHE A 61 -18.96 14.13 4.87
C PHE A 61 -18.69 15.63 4.89
N GLY A 62 -17.43 16.04 4.97
CA GLY A 62 -17.05 17.45 4.94
C GLY A 62 -17.53 18.14 3.66
N VAL A 63 -17.28 17.52 2.52
CA VAL A 63 -17.61 18.10 1.21
C VAL A 63 -19.13 17.99 0.92
N LEU A 64 -19.69 16.78 1.00
CA LEU A 64 -21.10 16.56 0.64
C LEU A 64 -22.05 17.26 1.60
N ARG A 65 -21.85 17.11 2.91
CA ARG A 65 -22.76 17.68 3.90
C ARG A 65 -22.37 19.12 4.27
N GLY A 66 -21.08 19.41 4.45
CA GLY A 66 -20.61 20.72 4.87
C GLY A 66 -20.71 21.77 3.76
N ILE A 67 -20.24 21.45 2.56
CA ILE A 67 -20.16 22.41 1.43
C ILE A 67 -21.41 22.29 0.55
N LEU A 68 -21.75 21.06 0.10
CA LEU A 68 -22.81 20.84 -0.88
C LEU A 68 -24.20 20.62 -0.25
N ARG A 69 -24.28 20.59 1.10
CA ARG A 69 -25.52 20.43 1.89
C ARG A 69 -26.33 19.18 1.53
N ARG A 70 -25.65 18.09 1.15
CA ARG A 70 -26.24 16.80 0.84
C ARG A 70 -26.12 15.86 2.03
N ASN A 71 -27.21 15.24 2.45
CA ASN A 71 -27.28 14.44 3.68
C ASN A 71 -27.36 12.93 3.44
N SER A 72 -27.23 12.45 2.20
CA SER A 72 -27.35 11.03 1.90
C SER A 72 -26.09 10.25 2.30
N ILE A 73 -26.24 9.35 3.27
CA ILE A 73 -25.16 8.43 3.69
C ILE A 73 -24.75 7.53 2.52
N ILE A 74 -25.71 7.10 1.70
CA ILE A 74 -25.47 6.22 0.57
C ILE A 74 -24.72 6.95 -0.55
N GLU A 75 -25.01 8.23 -0.78
CA GLU A 75 -24.28 9.07 -1.72
C GLU A 75 -22.82 9.26 -1.29
N ASN A 76 -22.58 9.44 0.03
CA ASN A 76 -21.23 9.49 0.59
C ASN A 76 -20.51 8.14 0.44
N ASN A 77 -21.22 7.02 0.62
CA ASN A 77 -20.66 5.69 0.40
C ASN A 77 -20.19 5.49 -1.06
N ILE A 78 -20.92 6.00 -2.05
CA ILE A 78 -20.48 5.98 -3.45
C ILE A 78 -19.25 6.88 -3.67
N SER A 79 -19.24 8.10 -3.12
CA SER A 79 -18.06 8.99 -3.19
C SER A 79 -16.83 8.32 -2.57
N GLN A 80 -16.99 7.64 -1.45
CA GLN A 80 -15.93 6.91 -0.77
C GLN A 80 -15.44 5.74 -1.64
N THR A 81 -16.31 4.95 -2.25
CA THR A 81 -15.93 3.86 -3.16
C THR A 81 -15.16 4.37 -4.39
N VAL A 82 -15.62 5.48 -5.00
CA VAL A 82 -14.90 6.10 -6.12
C VAL A 82 -13.50 6.57 -5.69
N ALA A 83 -13.40 7.23 -4.55
CA ALA A 83 -12.11 7.71 -4.03
C ALA A 83 -11.17 6.55 -3.64
N SER A 84 -11.70 5.49 -3.03
CA SER A 84 -10.98 4.26 -2.70
C SER A 84 -10.42 3.59 -3.95
N SER A 85 -11.22 3.50 -5.02
CA SER A 85 -10.79 2.93 -6.30
C SER A 85 -9.61 3.69 -6.91
N VAL A 86 -9.61 5.02 -6.87
CA VAL A 86 -8.45 5.82 -7.31
C VAL A 86 -7.25 5.52 -6.43
N ASN A 87 -7.45 5.46 -5.09
CA ASN A 87 -6.37 5.23 -4.12
C ASN A 87 -5.77 3.82 -4.23
N GLY A 88 -6.47 2.82 -4.73
CA GLY A 88 -5.93 1.47 -4.91
C GLY A 88 -4.60 1.43 -5.67
N ALA A 89 -4.35 2.40 -6.56
CA ALA A 89 -3.07 2.54 -7.24
C ALA A 89 -1.91 2.94 -6.31
N SER A 90 -2.17 3.52 -5.15
CA SER A 90 -1.13 3.86 -4.16
C SER A 90 -0.42 2.62 -3.59
N ALA A 91 -1.09 1.47 -3.56
CA ALA A 91 -0.46 0.18 -3.28
C ALA A 91 -0.13 -0.57 -4.58
N GLY A 92 -1.07 -0.67 -5.50
CA GLY A 92 -0.92 -1.46 -6.73
C GLY A 92 0.29 -1.06 -7.57
N VAL A 93 0.53 0.23 -7.76
CA VAL A 93 1.67 0.75 -8.54
C VAL A 93 2.92 0.87 -7.67
N MET A 94 2.79 1.42 -6.44
CA MET A 94 3.95 1.73 -5.60
C MET A 94 4.69 0.52 -5.03
N PHE A 95 4.10 -0.67 -5.05
CA PHE A 95 4.75 -1.90 -4.61
C PHE A 95 5.61 -2.56 -5.69
N SER A 96 5.42 -2.21 -6.96
CA SER A 96 6.08 -2.87 -8.09
C SER A 96 6.91 -1.94 -8.97
N VAL A 97 6.31 -0.88 -9.50
CA VAL A 97 6.95 0.00 -10.51
C VAL A 97 8.22 0.72 -10.01
N PRO A 98 8.34 1.13 -8.72
CA PRO A 98 9.58 1.71 -8.22
C PRO A 98 10.82 0.82 -8.42
N ALA A 99 10.64 -0.51 -8.55
CA ALA A 99 11.74 -1.43 -8.81
C ALA A 99 12.49 -1.10 -10.12
N LEU A 100 11.77 -0.64 -11.16
CA LEU A 100 12.40 -0.22 -12.42
C LEU A 100 13.37 0.94 -12.21
N PHE A 101 12.92 1.95 -11.51
CA PHE A 101 13.74 3.15 -11.22
C PHE A 101 14.95 2.81 -10.34
N ILE A 102 14.79 1.91 -9.37
CA ILE A 102 15.87 1.45 -8.48
C ILE A 102 16.90 0.60 -9.23
N LEU A 103 16.46 -0.15 -10.23
CA LEU A 103 17.33 -0.93 -11.11
C LEU A 103 17.99 -0.10 -12.21
N GLY A 104 17.60 1.17 -12.36
CA GLY A 104 18.11 2.06 -13.41
C GLY A 104 17.41 1.91 -14.76
N GLU A 105 16.35 1.11 -14.84
CA GLU A 105 15.57 0.85 -16.05
C GLU A 105 14.44 1.86 -16.19
N THR A 106 14.79 3.11 -16.49
CA THR A 106 13.83 4.22 -16.60
C THR A 106 13.26 4.42 -18.00
N ASP A 107 13.88 3.80 -19.00
CA ASP A 107 13.48 3.89 -20.41
C ASP A 107 12.48 2.77 -20.77
N PHE A 108 11.29 2.88 -20.21
CA PHE A 108 10.13 2.05 -20.54
C PHE A 108 8.96 2.93 -21.01
N ASN A 109 8.01 2.33 -21.73
CA ASN A 109 6.84 3.06 -22.19
C ASN A 109 5.83 3.28 -21.05
N PRO A 110 5.68 4.51 -20.52
CA PRO A 110 4.77 4.77 -19.39
C PRO A 110 3.30 4.58 -19.77
N TYR A 111 2.92 4.79 -21.03
CA TYR A 111 1.54 4.59 -21.47
C TYR A 111 1.16 3.11 -21.43
N LEU A 112 2.05 2.22 -21.90
CA LEU A 112 1.82 0.77 -21.79
C LEU A 112 1.70 0.32 -20.33
N MET A 113 2.53 0.89 -19.43
CA MET A 113 2.44 0.63 -18.00
C MET A 113 1.08 1.06 -17.43
N VAL A 114 0.59 2.26 -17.79
CA VAL A 114 -0.73 2.76 -17.38
C VAL A 114 -1.83 1.83 -17.89
N PHE A 115 -1.83 1.49 -19.18
CA PHE A 115 -2.84 0.60 -19.74
C PHE A 115 -2.80 -0.80 -19.13
N GLY A 116 -1.61 -1.34 -18.85
CA GLY A 116 -1.44 -2.60 -18.14
C GLY A 116 -2.06 -2.56 -16.74
N CYS A 117 -1.78 -1.51 -15.97
CA CYS A 117 -2.34 -1.33 -14.64
C CYS A 117 -3.87 -1.13 -14.68
N ILE A 118 -4.40 -0.38 -15.64
CA ILE A 118 -5.86 -0.23 -15.83
C ILE A 118 -6.50 -1.59 -16.15
N ALA A 119 -5.92 -2.35 -17.07
CA ALA A 119 -6.40 -3.69 -17.41
C ALA A 119 -6.37 -4.62 -16.19
N GLY A 120 -5.26 -4.60 -15.43
CA GLY A 120 -5.16 -5.33 -14.17
C GLY A 120 -6.27 -4.94 -13.20
N GLY A 121 -6.48 -3.64 -12.97
CA GLY A 121 -7.55 -3.15 -12.09
C GLY A 121 -8.94 -3.62 -12.52
N ILE A 122 -9.26 -3.55 -13.81
CA ILE A 122 -10.53 -4.06 -14.37
C ILE A 122 -10.66 -5.57 -14.13
N LEU A 123 -9.59 -6.35 -14.34
CA LEU A 123 -9.59 -7.79 -14.07
C LEU A 123 -9.83 -8.10 -12.59
N GLY A 124 -9.14 -7.41 -11.68
CA GLY A 124 -9.32 -7.58 -10.24
C GLY A 124 -10.76 -7.34 -9.81
N ILE A 125 -11.36 -6.24 -10.24
CA ILE A 125 -12.76 -5.90 -9.97
C ILE A 125 -13.70 -6.96 -10.56
N ALA A 126 -13.51 -7.31 -11.84
CA ALA A 126 -14.42 -8.22 -12.55
C ALA A 126 -14.39 -9.65 -11.98
N PHE A 127 -13.22 -10.14 -11.56
CA PHE A 127 -13.08 -11.47 -10.98
C PHE A 127 -13.64 -11.59 -9.57
N ILE A 128 -13.64 -10.49 -8.78
CA ILE A 128 -14.08 -10.57 -7.38
C ILE A 128 -15.58 -10.35 -7.21
N ILE A 129 -16.24 -9.61 -8.11
CA ILE A 129 -17.68 -9.30 -8.01
C ILE A 129 -18.55 -10.57 -7.85
N PRO A 130 -18.36 -11.66 -8.63
CA PRO A 130 -19.16 -12.87 -8.46
C PRO A 130 -19.04 -13.52 -7.08
N LEU A 131 -17.92 -13.30 -6.39
CA LEU A 131 -17.63 -13.89 -5.08
C LEU A 131 -18.17 -13.07 -3.90
N ARG A 132 -18.61 -11.85 -4.15
CA ARG A 132 -19.18 -10.99 -3.11
C ARG A 132 -20.30 -11.68 -2.32
N LYS A 133 -21.24 -12.30 -3.02
CA LYS A 133 -22.34 -13.02 -2.38
C LYS A 133 -21.83 -14.13 -1.46
N GLN A 134 -20.87 -14.90 -1.95
CA GLN A 134 -20.29 -15.99 -1.18
C GLN A 134 -19.62 -15.44 0.09
N MET A 135 -18.73 -14.48 -0.05
CA MET A 135 -17.90 -14.00 1.06
C MET A 135 -18.66 -13.08 2.04
N ILE A 136 -19.55 -12.19 1.55
CA ILE A 136 -20.24 -11.20 2.38
C ILE A 136 -21.59 -11.71 2.87
N ASP A 137 -22.42 -12.30 2.00
CA ASP A 137 -23.80 -12.66 2.36
C ASP A 137 -23.87 -14.05 3.02
N PHE A 138 -23.14 -15.06 2.49
CA PHE A 138 -23.22 -16.44 2.99
C PHE A 138 -22.18 -16.76 4.05
N GLU A 139 -20.88 -16.54 3.78
CA GLU A 139 -19.82 -16.80 4.76
C GLU A 139 -19.74 -15.70 5.83
N ARG A 140 -20.36 -14.55 5.59
CA ARG A 140 -20.45 -13.42 6.51
C ARG A 140 -19.08 -12.98 7.03
N LEU A 141 -18.09 -12.97 6.16
CA LEU A 141 -16.76 -12.50 6.52
C LEU A 141 -16.83 -11.09 7.12
N THR A 142 -16.03 -10.85 8.14
CA THR A 142 -16.12 -9.63 8.95
C THR A 142 -15.75 -8.38 8.20
N TYR A 143 -14.67 -8.42 7.38
CA TYR A 143 -14.08 -7.25 6.71
C TYR A 143 -13.96 -6.06 7.69
N PRO A 144 -13.07 -6.13 8.70
CA PRO A 144 -13.05 -5.15 9.78
C PRO A 144 -12.91 -3.70 9.32
N GLY A 145 -12.10 -3.43 8.28
CA GLY A 145 -11.97 -2.10 7.67
C GLY A 145 -13.31 -1.60 7.10
N GLY A 146 -14.05 -2.46 6.38
CA GLY A 146 -15.38 -2.12 5.88
C GLY A 146 -16.41 -1.84 6.97
N VAL A 147 -16.32 -2.55 8.11
CA VAL A 147 -17.16 -2.27 9.30
C VAL A 147 -16.81 -0.92 9.90
N ALA A 148 -15.53 -0.58 10.01
CA ALA A 148 -15.07 0.72 10.51
C ALA A 148 -15.60 1.87 9.66
N VAL A 149 -15.47 1.78 8.33
CA VAL A 149 -16.02 2.78 7.39
C VAL A 149 -17.54 2.91 7.51
N ALA A 150 -18.26 1.79 7.60
CA ALA A 150 -19.72 1.82 7.80
C ALA A 150 -20.12 2.51 9.11
N THR A 151 -19.33 2.34 10.16
CA THR A 151 -19.55 3.00 11.46
C THR A 151 -19.33 4.52 11.32
N VAL A 152 -18.31 4.94 10.60
CA VAL A 152 -18.08 6.36 10.28
C VAL A 152 -19.29 6.93 9.51
N LEU A 153 -19.73 6.25 8.46
CA LEU A 153 -20.87 6.69 7.62
C LEU A 153 -22.18 6.78 8.38
N LYS A 154 -22.40 5.92 9.36
CA LYS A 154 -23.63 5.89 10.18
C LYS A 154 -23.63 6.92 11.31
N SER A 155 -22.51 7.55 11.64
CA SER A 155 -22.41 8.50 12.76
C SER A 155 -23.07 9.85 12.43
N PRO A 156 -24.30 10.12 12.88
CA PRO A 156 -24.99 11.36 12.53
C PRO A 156 -24.37 12.56 13.24
N GLY A 157 -24.12 13.64 12.50
CA GLY A 157 -23.62 14.91 13.05
C GLY A 157 -22.10 15.01 13.23
N ALA A 158 -21.37 13.90 13.34
CA ALA A 158 -19.92 13.88 13.54
C ALA A 158 -19.10 14.26 12.29
N GLY A 159 -19.69 14.20 11.09
CA GLY A 159 -18.96 14.36 9.85
C GLY A 159 -18.34 15.74 9.64
N VAL A 160 -19.06 16.82 9.92
CA VAL A 160 -18.52 18.19 9.77
C VAL A 160 -17.43 18.45 10.79
N HIS A 161 -17.64 18.01 12.04
CA HIS A 161 -16.62 18.15 13.09
C HIS A 161 -15.34 17.38 12.73
N LYS A 162 -15.46 16.14 12.26
CA LYS A 162 -14.30 15.35 11.79
C LYS A 162 -13.60 16.00 10.60
N ALA A 163 -14.35 16.61 9.66
CA ALA A 163 -13.77 17.33 8.54
C ALA A 163 -12.99 18.56 8.98
N ILE A 164 -13.48 19.31 9.98
CA ILE A 164 -12.74 20.45 10.59
C ILE A 164 -11.44 19.95 11.23
N LEU A 165 -11.49 18.89 12.03
CA LEU A 165 -10.31 18.30 12.66
C LEU A 165 -9.28 17.84 11.63
N LEU A 166 -9.74 17.22 10.53
CA LEU A 166 -8.88 16.83 9.42
C LEU A 166 -8.24 18.06 8.77
N MET A 167 -9.00 19.11 8.49
CA MET A 167 -8.46 20.37 7.92
C MET A 167 -7.42 21.02 8.85
N ILE A 168 -7.62 20.97 10.16
CA ILE A 168 -6.60 21.39 11.13
C ILE A 168 -5.32 20.58 10.94
N GLY A 169 -5.42 19.26 10.81
CA GLY A 169 -4.29 18.39 10.52
C GLY A 169 -3.58 18.75 9.20
N VAL A 170 -4.35 18.98 8.12
CA VAL A 170 -3.81 19.38 6.80
C VAL A 170 -3.03 20.68 6.88
N ILE A 171 -3.59 21.71 7.53
CA ILE A 171 -2.94 23.01 7.67
C ILE A 171 -1.68 22.89 8.51
N LEU A 172 -1.76 22.18 9.64
CA LEU A 172 -0.61 21.99 10.54
C LEU A 172 0.55 21.29 9.82
N SER A 173 0.28 20.13 9.22
CA SER A 173 1.34 19.36 8.56
C SER A 173 1.85 20.02 7.28
N GLY A 174 0.95 20.62 6.51
CA GLY A 174 1.33 21.40 5.33
C GLY A 174 2.26 22.57 5.67
N THR A 175 1.96 23.28 6.77
CA THR A 175 2.83 24.38 7.24
C THR A 175 4.19 23.87 7.70
N VAL A 176 4.24 22.81 8.50
CA VAL A 176 5.51 22.23 8.98
C VAL A 176 6.32 21.70 7.81
N ALA A 177 5.70 20.96 6.87
CA ALA A 177 6.38 20.45 5.68
C ALA A 177 6.89 21.58 4.77
N PHE A 178 6.12 22.67 4.62
CA PHE A 178 6.56 23.83 3.86
C PHE A 178 7.81 24.48 4.50
N ILE A 179 7.77 24.73 5.81
CA ILE A 179 8.91 25.30 6.55
C ILE A 179 10.11 24.36 6.44
N SER A 180 9.93 23.05 6.65
CA SER A 180 10.99 22.04 6.57
C SER A 180 11.68 22.03 5.20
N ASN A 181 10.92 22.07 4.11
CA ASN A 181 11.47 22.10 2.75
C ASN A 181 12.17 23.43 2.43
N VAL A 182 11.65 24.57 2.88
CA VAL A 182 12.27 25.89 2.64
C VAL A 182 13.56 26.03 3.45
N THR A 183 13.57 25.61 4.71
CA THR A 183 14.73 25.71 5.61
C THR A 183 15.72 24.57 5.44
N LYS A 184 15.36 23.53 4.67
CA LYS A 184 16.09 22.25 4.56
C LYS A 184 16.34 21.56 5.90
N PHE A 185 15.48 21.82 6.89
CA PHE A 185 15.53 21.23 8.23
C PHE A 185 14.63 19.99 8.25
N GLU A 186 15.15 18.87 7.75
CA GLU A 186 14.41 17.60 7.66
C GLU A 186 14.77 16.62 8.79
N ASN A 187 15.95 16.75 9.35
CA ASN A 187 16.47 15.84 10.38
C ASN A 187 17.01 16.61 11.58
N TRP A 188 16.67 16.14 12.76
CA TRP A 188 17.15 16.68 14.02
C TRP A 188 18.04 15.68 14.75
N ALA A 189 19.33 16.01 14.90
CA ALA A 189 20.33 15.17 15.54
C ALA A 189 20.24 15.24 17.09
N LEU A 190 19.10 14.88 17.66
CA LEU A 190 18.84 14.89 19.10
C LEU A 190 19.85 14.04 19.89
N GLY A 191 20.26 12.91 19.35
CA GLY A 191 21.20 12.00 20.00
C GLY A 191 22.55 12.67 20.33
N GLN A 192 23.04 13.55 19.46
CA GLN A 192 24.28 14.28 19.70
C GLN A 192 24.19 15.21 20.90
N HIS A 193 23.03 15.82 21.14
CA HIS A 193 22.82 16.75 22.27
C HIS A 193 22.77 16.03 23.64
N ILE A 194 22.46 14.74 23.66
CA ILE A 194 22.39 13.93 24.88
C ILE A 194 23.58 12.98 25.03
N GLY A 195 24.64 13.13 24.19
CA GLY A 195 25.84 12.29 24.25
C GLY A 195 25.62 10.84 23.81
N MET A 196 24.65 10.57 22.97
CA MET A 196 24.39 9.23 22.45
C MET A 196 25.48 8.82 21.45
N PRO A 197 26.03 7.59 21.53
CA PRO A 197 26.99 7.10 20.55
C PRO A 197 26.41 7.09 19.13
N ASP A 198 27.22 7.43 18.13
CA ASP A 198 26.77 7.54 16.73
C ASP A 198 26.13 6.26 16.19
N TYR A 199 26.62 5.08 16.57
CA TYR A 199 26.05 3.80 16.13
C TYR A 199 24.61 3.57 16.62
N MET A 200 24.14 4.29 17.63
CA MET A 200 22.76 4.22 18.13
C MET A 200 21.78 5.09 17.31
N ASN A 201 22.29 5.91 16.42
CA ASN A 201 21.52 6.73 15.48
C ASN A 201 20.38 7.55 16.12
N GLY A 202 20.72 8.54 16.93
CA GLY A 202 19.74 9.44 17.56
C GLY A 202 19.23 10.58 16.67
N ILE A 203 19.08 10.36 15.36
CA ILE A 203 18.60 11.34 14.39
C ILE A 203 17.09 11.16 14.19
N TRP A 204 16.35 12.23 14.33
CA TRP A 204 14.89 12.26 14.19
C TRP A 204 14.49 12.90 12.87
N PHE A 205 13.64 12.22 12.13
CA PHE A 205 13.05 12.74 10.90
C PHE A 205 11.81 13.60 11.22
N VAL A 206 11.79 14.86 10.77
CA VAL A 206 10.68 15.78 11.03
C VAL A 206 9.57 15.53 10.01
N SER A 207 8.63 14.67 10.35
CA SER A 207 7.50 14.30 9.48
C SER A 207 6.23 14.08 10.28
N LEU A 208 5.25 14.94 10.08
CA LEU A 208 3.92 14.81 10.68
C LEU A 208 3.09 13.74 9.96
N LEU A 209 3.36 13.49 8.68
CA LEU A 209 2.80 12.38 7.92
C LEU A 209 3.15 11.04 8.60
N THR A 210 4.42 10.82 8.93
CA THR A 210 4.87 9.60 9.61
C THR A 210 4.22 9.45 10.99
N ILE A 211 4.10 10.55 11.75
CA ILE A 211 3.38 10.58 13.04
C ILE A 211 1.90 10.23 12.82
N GLY A 212 1.26 10.79 11.80
CA GLY A 212 -0.15 10.55 11.47
C GLY A 212 -0.42 9.08 11.16
N ILE A 213 0.40 8.47 10.30
CA ILE A 213 0.27 7.04 9.95
C ILE A 213 0.47 6.17 11.19
N ALA A 214 1.49 6.47 12.00
CA ALA A 214 1.75 5.72 13.22
C ALA A 214 0.60 5.84 14.24
N PHE A 215 -0.02 7.00 14.34
CA PHE A 215 -1.19 7.23 15.19
C PHE A 215 -2.38 6.38 14.71
N ILE A 216 -2.64 6.32 13.42
CA ILE A 216 -3.72 5.50 12.85
C ILE A 216 -3.44 4.01 13.07
N ALA A 217 -2.22 3.54 12.79
CA ALA A 217 -1.80 2.16 13.00
C ALA A 217 -1.85 1.73 14.48
N GLY A 218 -1.64 2.67 15.39
CA GLY A 218 -1.73 2.46 16.82
C GLY A 218 -0.84 1.31 17.31
N LYS A 219 -1.42 0.37 18.11
CA LYS A 219 -0.68 -0.78 18.64
C LYS A 219 -0.14 -1.71 17.54
N GLY A 220 -0.75 -1.74 16.36
CA GLY A 220 -0.27 -2.51 15.22
C GLY A 220 1.12 -2.10 14.76
N GLY A 221 1.47 -0.82 14.90
CA GLY A 221 2.79 -0.29 14.56
C GLY A 221 3.92 -0.68 15.52
N LEU A 222 3.64 -1.25 16.70
CA LEU A 222 4.67 -1.63 17.68
C LEU A 222 5.68 -2.63 17.11
N CYS A 223 5.23 -3.57 16.27
CA CYS A 223 6.11 -4.57 15.68
C CYS A 223 7.16 -3.92 14.75
N PHE A 224 6.75 -2.92 13.99
CA PHE A 224 7.64 -2.12 13.16
C PHE A 224 8.68 -1.35 14.02
N VAL A 225 8.22 -0.70 15.07
CA VAL A 225 9.07 0.02 16.03
C VAL A 225 10.10 -0.91 16.65
N ILE A 226 9.66 -2.07 17.15
CA ILE A 226 10.56 -3.08 17.77
C ILE A 226 11.68 -3.47 16.82
N GLY A 227 11.41 -3.65 15.52
CA GLY A 227 12.42 -3.98 14.51
C GLY A 227 13.54 -2.95 14.43
N GLY A 228 13.21 -1.66 14.36
CA GLY A 228 14.21 -0.59 14.29
C GLY A 228 15.03 -0.44 15.58
N TYR A 229 14.38 -0.51 16.74
CA TYR A 229 15.07 -0.47 18.04
C TYR A 229 15.98 -1.68 18.24
N ALA A 230 15.57 -2.87 17.80
CA ALA A 230 16.41 -4.06 17.84
C ALA A 230 17.73 -3.85 17.07
N CYS A 231 17.70 -3.18 15.91
CA CYS A 231 18.88 -2.86 15.13
C CYS A 231 19.85 -1.93 15.87
N TYR A 232 19.37 -0.73 16.20
CA TYR A 232 20.25 0.37 16.60
C TYR A 232 20.47 0.48 18.11
N TRP A 233 19.51 0.05 18.94
CA TRP A 233 19.63 0.16 20.38
C TRP A 233 19.93 -1.17 21.09
N VAL A 234 19.87 -2.30 20.36
CA VAL A 234 20.25 -3.61 20.90
C VAL A 234 21.45 -4.19 20.14
N LEU A 235 21.30 -4.45 18.83
CA LEU A 235 22.33 -5.12 18.03
C LEU A 235 23.57 -4.24 17.83
N ALA A 236 23.42 -2.95 17.50
CA ALA A 236 24.56 -2.07 17.29
C ALA A 236 25.45 -1.89 18.53
N PRO A 237 24.92 -1.69 19.77
CA PRO A 237 25.72 -1.70 20.99
C PRO A 237 26.41 -3.03 21.27
N ILE A 238 25.77 -4.17 20.96
CA ILE A 238 26.40 -5.50 21.10
C ILE A 238 27.59 -5.62 20.14
N LEU A 239 27.42 -5.24 18.88
CA LEU A 239 28.50 -5.25 17.89
C LEU A 239 29.66 -4.32 18.29
N ALA A 240 29.34 -3.14 18.85
CA ALA A 240 30.34 -2.21 19.39
C ALA A 240 31.15 -2.84 20.53
N ARG A 241 30.49 -3.49 21.50
CA ARG A 241 31.15 -4.18 22.62
C ARG A 241 32.00 -5.37 22.18
N MET A 242 31.61 -6.03 21.09
CA MET A 242 32.35 -7.14 20.51
C MET A 242 33.50 -6.69 19.60
N ASN A 243 33.74 -5.38 19.46
CA ASN A 243 34.72 -4.79 18.54
C ASN A 243 34.53 -5.24 17.07
N LEU A 244 33.28 -5.47 16.67
CA LEU A 244 32.93 -5.87 15.29
C LEU A 244 32.57 -4.68 14.39
N LEU A 245 32.56 -3.46 14.94
CA LEU A 245 32.34 -2.25 14.15
C LEU A 245 33.65 -1.83 13.48
N PRO A 246 33.57 -1.33 12.22
CA PRO A 246 34.75 -0.85 11.52
C PRO A 246 35.34 0.39 12.19
N SER A 247 36.69 0.51 12.13
CA SER A 247 37.37 1.75 12.54
C SER A 247 37.05 2.90 11.58
N PRO A 248 37.29 4.17 11.95
CA PRO A 248 37.09 5.31 11.06
C PRO A 248 37.87 5.18 9.74
N GLU A 249 39.08 4.61 9.77
CA GLU A 249 39.90 4.36 8.58
C GLU A 249 39.30 3.27 7.68
N GLN A 250 38.77 2.21 8.28
CA GLN A 250 38.08 1.16 7.54
C GLN A 250 36.75 1.68 6.92
N LEU A 251 36.06 2.58 7.62
CA LEU A 251 34.86 3.22 7.07
C LEU A 251 35.17 4.03 5.81
N GLN A 252 36.28 4.75 5.76
CA GLN A 252 36.69 5.49 4.56
C GLN A 252 36.96 4.56 3.38
N VAL A 253 37.69 3.46 3.59
CA VAL A 253 37.95 2.45 2.54
C VAL A 253 36.63 1.81 2.04
N ILE A 254 35.69 1.55 2.95
CA ILE A 254 34.38 1.00 2.58
C ILE A 254 33.57 2.04 1.83
N ALA A 255 33.62 3.31 2.22
CA ALA A 255 32.96 4.42 1.54
C ALA A 255 33.40 4.53 0.08
N GLU A 256 34.74 4.49 -0.17
CA GLU A 256 35.30 4.51 -1.53
C GLU A 256 34.79 3.33 -2.38
N ARG A 257 34.75 2.11 -1.79
CA ARG A 257 34.22 0.91 -2.49
C ARG A 257 32.75 1.00 -2.82
N LEU A 258 31.95 1.69 -1.99
CA LEU A 258 30.53 1.89 -2.18
C LEU A 258 30.19 3.12 -3.04
N GLY A 259 31.22 3.92 -3.41
CA GLY A 259 31.01 5.18 -4.14
C GLY A 259 30.37 6.29 -3.31
N GLU A 260 30.45 6.19 -1.97
CA GLU A 260 29.83 7.12 -1.04
C GLU A 260 30.86 8.13 -0.53
N GLN A 261 30.60 9.42 -0.68
CA GLN A 261 31.54 10.48 -0.27
C GLN A 261 31.67 10.61 1.27
N ASN A 262 30.60 10.33 2.02
CA ASN A 262 30.56 10.41 3.49
C ASN A 262 29.75 9.25 4.06
N LEU A 263 30.43 8.19 4.53
CA LEU A 263 29.78 7.04 5.15
C LEU A 263 29.83 7.17 6.67
N SER A 264 28.73 7.59 7.29
CA SER A 264 28.59 7.58 8.75
C SER A 264 28.41 6.16 9.29
N MET A 265 28.71 5.91 10.56
CA MET A 265 28.52 4.60 11.20
C MET A 265 27.07 4.09 11.10
N PRO A 266 26.03 4.91 11.37
CA PRO A 266 24.64 4.47 11.20
C PRO A 266 24.31 4.09 9.75
N LYS A 267 24.82 4.86 8.77
CA LYS A 267 24.62 4.58 7.34
C LYS A 267 25.31 3.28 6.91
N TYR A 268 26.52 3.03 7.41
CA TYR A 268 27.22 1.76 7.22
C TYR A 268 26.41 0.57 7.76
N LEU A 269 26.00 0.62 9.04
CA LEU A 269 25.20 -0.43 9.67
C LEU A 269 23.92 -0.70 8.88
N ARG A 270 23.26 0.36 8.41
CA ARG A 270 22.06 0.23 7.59
C ARG A 270 22.34 -0.48 6.28
N ILE A 271 23.27 0.02 5.47
CA ILE A 271 23.50 -0.46 4.10
C ILE A 271 24.10 -1.87 4.10
N VAL A 272 25.09 -2.10 4.96
CA VAL A 272 25.88 -3.34 4.93
C VAL A 272 25.24 -4.47 5.73
N LEU A 273 24.57 -4.17 6.84
CA LEU A 273 24.06 -5.21 7.75
C LEU A 273 22.53 -5.25 7.83
N PHE A 274 21.89 -4.18 8.29
CA PHE A 274 20.48 -4.24 8.68
C PHE A 274 19.54 -4.30 7.46
N ARG A 275 19.79 -3.50 6.43
CA ARG A 275 18.98 -3.49 5.21
C ARG A 275 18.94 -4.83 4.48
N PRO A 276 20.06 -5.54 4.23
CA PRO A 276 20.03 -6.87 3.63
C PRO A 276 19.26 -7.89 4.48
N VAL A 277 19.46 -7.89 5.81
CA VAL A 277 18.71 -8.76 6.71
C VAL A 277 17.22 -8.40 6.68
N GLY A 278 16.86 -7.10 6.71
CA GLY A 278 15.49 -6.63 6.58
C GLY A 278 14.81 -7.08 5.28
N ILE A 279 15.50 -6.98 4.14
CA ILE A 279 15.01 -7.50 2.85
C ILE A 279 14.72 -9.00 2.97
N GLY A 280 15.66 -9.77 3.52
CA GLY A 280 15.44 -11.20 3.79
C GLY A 280 14.20 -11.45 4.64
N MET A 281 14.02 -10.69 5.74
CA MET A 281 12.85 -10.80 6.62
C MET A 281 11.54 -10.49 5.89
N LEU A 282 11.53 -9.48 5.01
CA LEU A 282 10.37 -9.14 4.19
C LEU A 282 9.99 -10.29 3.26
N VAL A 283 10.97 -10.87 2.56
CA VAL A 283 10.74 -12.02 1.66
C VAL A 283 10.29 -13.25 2.46
N GLY A 284 11.05 -13.64 3.48
CA GLY A 284 10.76 -14.83 4.28
C GLY A 284 9.43 -14.72 5.03
N GLY A 285 9.15 -13.54 5.60
CA GLY A 285 7.87 -13.25 6.26
C GLY A 285 6.69 -13.31 5.30
N ALA A 286 6.84 -12.74 4.11
CA ALA A 286 5.82 -12.73 3.08
C ALA A 286 5.51 -14.14 2.55
N LEU A 287 6.53 -14.93 2.23
CA LEU A 287 6.36 -16.32 1.76
C LEU A 287 5.73 -17.21 2.85
N THR A 288 6.18 -17.08 4.09
CA THR A 288 5.60 -17.81 5.22
C THR A 288 4.15 -17.41 5.46
N GLY A 289 3.82 -16.11 5.34
CA GLY A 289 2.43 -15.64 5.42
C GLY A 289 1.52 -16.31 4.40
N ILE A 290 2.00 -16.54 3.18
CA ILE A 290 1.25 -17.27 2.15
C ILE A 290 1.09 -18.74 2.51
N VAL A 291 2.16 -19.41 2.98
CA VAL A 291 2.09 -20.81 3.40
C VAL A 291 1.08 -20.98 4.53
N LEU A 292 1.06 -20.08 5.50
CA LEU A 292 0.09 -20.08 6.60
C LEU A 292 -1.35 -19.79 6.11
N ALA A 293 -1.50 -19.05 5.03
CA ALA A 293 -2.79 -18.79 4.41
C ALA A 293 -3.30 -19.95 3.50
N LEU A 294 -2.49 -20.98 3.21
CA LEU A 294 -2.88 -22.10 2.37
C LEU A 294 -4.22 -22.77 2.76
N PRO A 295 -4.54 -23.00 4.04
CA PRO A 295 -5.85 -23.54 4.42
C PRO A 295 -7.00 -22.63 4.01
N LEU A 296 -6.84 -21.31 4.12
CA LEU A 296 -7.83 -20.32 3.67
C LEU A 296 -7.97 -20.36 2.14
N ILE A 297 -6.84 -20.45 1.43
CA ILE A 297 -6.80 -20.57 -0.04
C ILE A 297 -7.60 -21.79 -0.50
N VAL A 298 -7.33 -22.96 0.08
CA VAL A 298 -8.04 -24.21 -0.26
C VAL A 298 -9.53 -24.08 0.03
N ASN A 299 -9.89 -23.50 1.17
CA ASN A 299 -11.29 -23.28 1.53
C ASN A 299 -11.99 -22.32 0.56
N SER A 300 -11.34 -21.23 0.14
CA SER A 300 -11.86 -20.29 -0.85
C SER A 300 -12.14 -20.97 -2.19
N ILE A 301 -11.21 -21.81 -2.66
CA ILE A 301 -11.39 -22.57 -3.91
C ILE A 301 -12.57 -23.55 -3.79
N ARG A 302 -12.68 -24.27 -2.67
CA ARG A 302 -13.81 -25.19 -2.43
C ARG A 302 -15.14 -24.47 -2.37
N SER A 303 -15.19 -23.32 -1.69
CA SER A 303 -16.35 -22.46 -1.59
C SER A 303 -16.82 -21.98 -2.97
N MET A 304 -15.88 -21.55 -3.83
CA MET A 304 -16.18 -21.17 -5.22
C MET A 304 -16.76 -22.33 -6.02
N GLN A 305 -16.21 -23.54 -5.88
CA GLN A 305 -16.73 -24.74 -6.58
C GLN A 305 -18.14 -25.06 -6.11
N SER A 306 -18.42 -24.90 -4.82
CA SER A 306 -19.76 -25.10 -4.26
C SER A 306 -20.76 -24.06 -4.78
N ALA A 307 -20.36 -22.79 -4.83
CA ALA A 307 -21.17 -21.70 -5.38
C ALA A 307 -21.49 -21.91 -6.88
N ALA A 308 -20.53 -22.40 -7.66
CA ALA A 308 -20.72 -22.73 -9.07
C ALA A 308 -21.72 -23.88 -9.26
N LYS A 309 -21.69 -24.91 -8.38
CA LYS A 309 -22.61 -26.05 -8.43
C LYS A 309 -24.06 -25.69 -8.04
N THR A 310 -24.24 -24.74 -7.13
CA THR A 310 -25.57 -24.32 -6.64
C THR A 310 -26.28 -23.35 -7.58
N GLY A 311 -25.68 -22.99 -8.71
CA GLY A 311 -26.32 -22.14 -9.73
C GLY A 311 -26.73 -20.76 -9.18
N MET A 312 -25.97 -20.21 -8.23
CA MET A 312 -26.25 -18.90 -7.64
C MET A 312 -26.25 -17.81 -8.71
N ALA A 313 -27.44 -17.53 -9.26
CA ALA A 313 -27.63 -16.42 -10.17
C ALA A 313 -27.25 -15.12 -9.46
N LEU A 314 -26.47 -14.28 -10.13
CA LEU A 314 -26.23 -12.90 -9.70
C LEU A 314 -27.60 -12.24 -9.51
N SER A 315 -27.80 -11.61 -8.35
CA SER A 315 -29.04 -10.87 -8.06
C SER A 315 -29.17 -9.70 -9.05
N LYS A 316 -30.40 -9.22 -9.26
CA LYS A 316 -30.66 -8.00 -10.06
C LYS A 316 -29.92 -6.78 -9.51
N ASP A 317 -29.47 -6.83 -8.26
CA ASP A 317 -28.73 -5.78 -7.56
C ASP A 317 -27.21 -5.83 -7.79
N GLU A 318 -26.70 -6.82 -8.53
CA GLU A 318 -25.31 -6.96 -8.95
C GLU A 318 -25.12 -6.52 -10.40
N MET A 319 -23.86 -6.28 -10.80
CA MET A 319 -23.53 -6.01 -12.20
C MET A 319 -23.85 -7.23 -13.07
N PRO A 320 -24.45 -7.03 -14.26
CA PRO A 320 -24.77 -8.13 -15.15
C PRO A 320 -23.51 -8.92 -15.56
N ILE A 321 -23.59 -10.24 -15.47
CA ILE A 321 -22.46 -11.12 -15.75
C ILE A 321 -21.90 -10.94 -17.18
N LYS A 322 -22.77 -10.58 -18.14
CA LYS A 322 -22.35 -10.28 -19.51
C LYS A 322 -21.37 -9.10 -19.59
N LEU A 323 -21.59 -8.04 -18.79
CA LEU A 323 -20.70 -6.89 -18.73
C LEU A 323 -19.36 -7.26 -18.09
N LEU A 324 -19.38 -8.15 -17.08
CA LEU A 324 -18.15 -8.65 -16.46
C LEU A 324 -17.32 -9.44 -17.46
N TYR A 325 -17.93 -10.33 -18.25
CA TYR A 325 -17.21 -11.06 -19.29
C TYR A 325 -16.63 -10.15 -20.37
N ILE A 326 -17.36 -9.12 -20.80
CA ILE A 326 -16.85 -8.13 -21.75
C ILE A 326 -15.65 -7.39 -21.15
N GLY A 327 -15.74 -6.97 -19.88
CA GLY A 327 -14.63 -6.34 -19.16
C GLY A 327 -13.41 -7.26 -19.04
N ILE A 328 -13.60 -8.53 -18.68
CA ILE A 328 -12.53 -9.52 -18.57
C ILE A 328 -11.86 -9.73 -19.94
N ILE A 329 -12.62 -10.02 -20.98
CA ILE A 329 -12.07 -10.26 -22.32
C ILE A 329 -11.31 -9.04 -22.82
N GLY A 330 -11.89 -7.84 -22.71
CA GLY A 330 -11.24 -6.60 -23.09
C GLY A 330 -9.93 -6.34 -22.33
N ALA A 331 -9.95 -6.55 -21.01
CA ALA A 331 -8.77 -6.34 -20.17
C ALA A 331 -7.68 -7.40 -20.44
N VAL A 332 -8.03 -8.67 -20.68
CA VAL A 332 -7.07 -9.73 -21.09
C VAL A 332 -6.43 -9.38 -22.43
N ILE A 333 -7.20 -8.88 -23.40
CA ILE A 333 -6.65 -8.44 -24.68
C ILE A 333 -5.66 -7.28 -24.46
N VAL A 334 -6.02 -6.26 -23.68
CA VAL A 334 -5.12 -5.13 -23.37
C VAL A 334 -3.86 -5.62 -22.67
N LEU A 335 -3.99 -6.50 -21.66
CA LEU A 335 -2.84 -7.08 -20.97
C LEU A 335 -1.95 -7.90 -21.91
N GLY A 336 -2.56 -8.62 -22.85
CA GLY A 336 -1.85 -9.35 -23.90
C GLY A 336 -1.06 -8.42 -24.82
N ILE A 337 -1.67 -7.33 -25.26
CA ILE A 337 -0.98 -6.31 -26.05
C ILE A 337 0.18 -5.72 -25.26
N VAL A 338 -0.06 -5.31 -24.01
CA VAL A 338 0.99 -4.75 -23.14
C VAL A 338 2.14 -5.76 -22.96
N ALA A 339 1.86 -7.02 -22.70
CA ALA A 339 2.88 -8.06 -22.53
C ALA A 339 3.71 -8.26 -23.80
N VAL A 340 3.06 -8.35 -24.97
CA VAL A 340 3.74 -8.56 -26.27
C VAL A 340 4.56 -7.34 -26.68
N THR A 341 4.07 -6.13 -26.40
CA THR A 341 4.73 -4.87 -26.84
C THR A 341 5.58 -4.23 -25.71
N SER A 342 5.76 -4.91 -24.59
CA SER A 342 6.50 -4.39 -23.43
C SER A 342 7.95 -4.04 -23.75
N VAL A 343 8.60 -4.86 -24.57
CA VAL A 343 9.97 -4.71 -25.08
C VAL A 343 10.06 -5.26 -26.50
N GLU A 344 11.01 -4.76 -27.30
CA GLU A 344 11.17 -5.16 -28.70
C GLU A 344 11.56 -6.65 -28.85
N GLU A 345 12.32 -7.17 -27.89
CA GLU A 345 12.80 -8.56 -27.86
C GLU A 345 11.69 -9.57 -27.51
N MET A 346 10.49 -9.09 -27.11
CA MET A 346 9.40 -9.96 -26.69
C MET A 346 8.73 -10.64 -27.89
N GLY A 347 8.90 -11.94 -28.02
CA GLY A 347 8.15 -12.72 -29.02
C GLY A 347 6.67 -12.84 -28.65
N ILE A 348 5.80 -12.90 -29.67
CA ILE A 348 4.33 -12.97 -29.51
C ILE A 348 3.91 -14.12 -28.56
N VAL A 349 4.47 -15.34 -28.76
CA VAL A 349 4.12 -16.50 -27.94
C VAL A 349 4.46 -16.28 -26.47
N ARG A 350 5.65 -15.75 -26.18
CA ARG A 350 6.10 -15.49 -24.82
C ARG A 350 5.26 -14.41 -24.14
N GLY A 351 4.93 -13.33 -24.86
CA GLY A 351 4.04 -12.27 -24.35
C GLY A 351 2.63 -12.79 -24.05
N ILE A 352 2.07 -13.65 -24.90
CA ILE A 352 0.76 -14.29 -24.65
C ILE A 352 0.84 -15.20 -23.41
N VAL A 353 1.89 -16.01 -23.26
CA VAL A 353 2.09 -16.86 -22.08
C VAL A 353 2.15 -16.02 -20.80
N MET A 354 2.88 -14.90 -20.82
CA MET A 354 2.94 -13.97 -19.69
C MET A 354 1.56 -13.39 -19.34
N ALA A 355 0.79 -12.94 -20.33
CA ALA A 355 -0.54 -12.39 -20.13
C ALA A 355 -1.52 -13.43 -19.55
N VAL A 356 -1.48 -14.67 -20.07
CA VAL A 356 -2.32 -15.78 -19.58
C VAL A 356 -1.96 -16.14 -18.15
N LEU A 357 -0.68 -16.34 -17.84
CA LEU A 357 -0.23 -16.67 -16.48
C LEU A 357 -0.48 -15.50 -15.52
N GLY A 358 -0.26 -14.26 -15.96
CA GLY A 358 -0.61 -13.08 -15.20
C GLY A 358 -2.11 -13.01 -14.88
N THR A 359 -2.97 -13.30 -15.86
CA THR A 359 -4.42 -13.33 -15.66
C THR A 359 -4.86 -14.43 -14.70
N ILE A 360 -4.30 -15.64 -14.82
CA ILE A 360 -4.57 -16.74 -13.88
C ILE A 360 -4.13 -16.34 -12.47
N TRP A 361 -2.95 -15.72 -12.35
CA TRP A 361 -2.45 -15.25 -11.06
C TRP A 361 -3.33 -14.15 -10.46
N ILE A 362 -3.79 -13.18 -11.27
CA ILE A 362 -4.73 -12.13 -10.85
C ILE A 362 -5.99 -12.75 -10.23
N TRP A 363 -6.58 -13.73 -10.92
CA TRP A 363 -7.76 -14.40 -10.41
C TRP A 363 -7.51 -15.10 -9.07
N MET A 364 -6.46 -15.94 -9.01
CA MET A 364 -6.11 -16.67 -7.78
C MET A 364 -5.77 -15.71 -6.62
N ALA A 365 -4.88 -14.76 -6.88
CA ALA A 365 -4.41 -13.83 -5.87
C ALA A 365 -5.54 -12.90 -5.36
N GLY A 366 -6.40 -12.42 -6.26
CA GLY A 366 -7.56 -11.61 -5.88
C GLY A 366 -8.50 -12.32 -4.91
N VAL A 367 -8.79 -13.60 -5.16
CA VAL A 367 -9.62 -14.44 -4.28
C VAL A 367 -8.94 -14.62 -2.92
N ILE A 368 -7.66 -15.02 -2.93
CA ILE A 368 -6.89 -15.28 -1.71
C ILE A 368 -6.82 -14.03 -0.82
N LEU A 369 -6.46 -12.90 -1.41
CA LEU A 369 -6.31 -11.65 -0.66
C LEU A 369 -7.63 -11.14 -0.11
N SER A 370 -8.71 -11.26 -0.89
CA SER A 370 -10.06 -10.88 -0.44
C SER A 370 -10.55 -11.73 0.73
N GLU A 371 -10.23 -13.03 0.73
CA GLU A 371 -10.51 -13.91 1.86
C GLU A 371 -9.67 -13.55 3.08
N CYS A 372 -8.36 -13.31 2.89
CA CYS A 372 -7.44 -12.93 3.98
C CYS A 372 -7.88 -11.64 4.65
N ILE A 373 -8.15 -10.58 3.85
CA ILE A 373 -8.55 -9.28 4.41
C ILE A 373 -9.93 -9.36 5.07
N GLY A 374 -10.81 -10.20 4.52
CA GLY A 374 -12.15 -10.42 5.09
C GLY A 374 -12.13 -11.05 6.47
N ARG A 375 -11.14 -11.91 6.76
CA ARG A 375 -11.01 -12.60 8.05
C ARG A 375 -10.08 -11.88 9.03
N THR A 376 -8.98 -11.33 8.55
CA THR A 376 -7.87 -10.89 9.41
C THR A 376 -7.59 -9.40 9.36
N ASN A 377 -8.22 -8.67 8.45
CA ASN A 377 -7.89 -7.28 8.10
C ASN A 377 -6.43 -7.09 7.66
N TRP A 378 -5.76 -8.16 7.23
CA TRP A 378 -4.40 -8.14 6.73
C TRP A 378 -4.33 -8.78 5.36
N SER A 379 -3.59 -8.15 4.46
CA SER A 379 -3.43 -8.61 3.08
C SER A 379 -1.96 -8.87 2.76
N PRO A 380 -1.55 -10.12 2.46
CA PRO A 380 -0.17 -10.45 2.11
C PRO A 380 0.19 -10.03 0.67
N MET A 381 -0.21 -8.82 0.27
CA MET A 381 -0.06 -8.32 -1.11
C MET A 381 1.40 -8.31 -1.57
N SER A 382 2.32 -7.88 -0.70
CA SER A 382 3.76 -7.84 -1.00
C SER A 382 4.29 -9.21 -1.40
N GLY A 383 3.95 -10.26 -0.66
CA GLY A 383 4.37 -11.62 -0.96
C GLY A 383 3.76 -12.15 -2.25
N MET A 384 2.49 -11.87 -2.49
CA MET A 384 1.80 -12.27 -3.73
C MET A 384 2.39 -11.55 -4.95
N THR A 385 2.80 -10.28 -4.81
CA THR A 385 3.50 -9.53 -5.87
C THR A 385 4.88 -10.11 -6.15
N LEU A 386 5.65 -10.47 -5.11
CA LEU A 386 6.95 -11.11 -5.26
C LEU A 386 6.84 -12.42 -6.04
N ILE A 387 5.87 -13.27 -5.73
CA ILE A 387 5.65 -14.53 -6.46
C ILE A 387 5.25 -14.25 -7.90
N ALA A 388 4.31 -13.32 -8.15
CA ALA A 388 3.90 -12.96 -9.49
C ALA A 388 5.09 -12.57 -10.37
N VAL A 389 5.90 -11.61 -9.90
CA VAL A 389 7.07 -11.13 -10.65
C VAL A 389 8.14 -12.22 -10.78
N THR A 390 8.31 -13.10 -9.77
CA THR A 390 9.22 -14.25 -9.87
C THR A 390 8.81 -15.20 -11.01
N ILE A 391 7.54 -15.51 -11.13
CA ILE A 391 7.03 -16.34 -12.23
C ILE A 391 7.31 -15.67 -13.57
N LEU A 392 7.02 -14.37 -13.67
CA LEU A 392 7.16 -13.60 -14.90
C LEU A 392 8.63 -13.47 -15.33
N ILE A 393 9.55 -13.21 -14.40
CA ILE A 393 10.98 -13.05 -14.72
C ILE A 393 11.62 -14.37 -15.14
N VAL A 394 11.15 -15.49 -14.61
CA VAL A 394 11.61 -16.82 -15.06
C VAL A 394 11.19 -17.08 -16.51
N ILE A 395 9.98 -16.63 -16.91
CA ILE A 395 9.48 -16.78 -18.29
C ILE A 395 10.28 -15.90 -19.26
N THR A 396 10.69 -14.71 -18.82
CA THR A 396 11.44 -13.74 -19.64
C THR A 396 12.94 -13.97 -19.64
N ARG A 397 13.44 -14.95 -18.90
CA ARG A 397 14.85 -15.33 -18.87
C ARG A 397 15.35 -15.62 -20.29
N GLY A 398 16.51 -15.04 -20.64
CA GLY A 398 17.10 -15.17 -21.96
C GLY A 398 16.72 -14.08 -22.98
N LEU A 399 15.88 -13.08 -22.59
CA LEU A 399 15.66 -11.86 -23.39
C LEU A 399 16.73 -10.78 -23.18
N GLY A 400 17.66 -10.99 -22.25
CA GLY A 400 18.54 -9.97 -21.68
C GLY A 400 17.94 -9.37 -20.41
N ASP A 401 18.80 -8.92 -19.50
CA ASP A 401 18.37 -8.51 -18.14
C ASP A 401 17.40 -7.34 -18.16
N ARG A 402 17.72 -6.31 -18.97
CA ARG A 402 16.83 -5.14 -19.15
C ARG A 402 15.43 -5.53 -19.62
N ALA A 403 15.35 -6.32 -20.70
CA ALA A 403 14.08 -6.74 -21.27
C ALA A 403 13.28 -7.60 -20.30
N ALA A 404 13.95 -8.51 -19.58
CA ALA A 404 13.33 -9.34 -18.55
C ALA A 404 12.78 -8.52 -17.37
N ILE A 405 13.52 -7.52 -16.91
CA ILE A 405 13.11 -6.61 -15.82
C ILE A 405 11.87 -5.82 -16.25
N ILE A 406 11.95 -5.08 -17.36
CA ILE A 406 10.87 -4.19 -17.81
C ILE A 406 9.57 -4.97 -18.04
N SER A 407 9.63 -6.06 -18.81
CA SER A 407 8.43 -6.84 -19.15
C SER A 407 7.80 -7.50 -17.92
N SER A 408 8.61 -8.06 -17.01
CA SER A 408 8.11 -8.69 -15.79
C SER A 408 7.47 -7.68 -14.83
N VAL A 409 8.03 -6.48 -14.71
CA VAL A 409 7.43 -5.43 -13.88
C VAL A 409 6.17 -4.86 -14.53
N MET A 410 6.10 -4.72 -15.86
CA MET A 410 4.89 -4.24 -16.53
C MET A 410 3.68 -5.15 -16.27
N VAL A 411 3.82 -6.45 -16.45
CA VAL A 411 2.75 -7.40 -16.15
C VAL A 411 2.57 -7.58 -14.64
N GLY A 412 3.67 -7.54 -13.87
CA GLY A 412 3.66 -7.59 -12.41
C GLY A 412 2.90 -6.41 -11.77
N ALA A 413 3.05 -5.21 -12.31
CA ALA A 413 2.31 -4.02 -11.86
C ALA A 413 0.80 -4.16 -12.14
N ALA A 414 0.42 -4.71 -13.30
CA ALA A 414 -0.97 -5.04 -13.60
C ALA A 414 -1.54 -6.04 -12.58
N THR A 415 -0.79 -7.07 -12.21
CA THR A 415 -1.22 -8.05 -11.19
C THR A 415 -1.35 -7.42 -9.81
N CYS A 416 -0.42 -6.55 -9.43
CA CYS A 416 -0.46 -5.85 -8.16
C CYS A 416 -1.66 -4.89 -8.08
N MET A 417 -1.92 -4.15 -9.16
CA MET A 417 -3.10 -3.28 -9.27
C MET A 417 -4.41 -4.07 -9.17
N ALA A 418 -4.48 -5.23 -9.80
CA ALA A 418 -5.64 -6.11 -9.72
C ALA A 418 -5.91 -6.60 -8.30
N MET A 419 -4.87 -6.99 -7.59
CA MET A 419 -4.95 -7.43 -6.19
C MET A 419 -5.45 -6.32 -5.28
N SER A 420 -4.92 -5.11 -5.43
CA SER A 420 -5.37 -3.94 -4.68
C SER A 420 -6.84 -3.64 -4.94
N GLN A 421 -7.26 -3.57 -6.21
CA GLN A 421 -8.65 -3.28 -6.57
C GLN A 421 -9.64 -4.36 -6.09
N ALA A 422 -9.24 -5.62 -6.09
CA ALA A 422 -10.08 -6.71 -5.59
C ALA A 422 -10.31 -6.62 -4.08
N THR A 423 -9.28 -6.32 -3.30
CA THR A 423 -9.36 -6.16 -1.85
C THR A 423 -10.15 -4.93 -1.45
N ASP A 424 -9.87 -3.79 -2.08
CA ASP A 424 -10.54 -2.52 -1.82
C ASP A 424 -12.04 -2.62 -2.12
N LEU A 425 -12.41 -3.22 -3.27
CA LEU A 425 -13.81 -3.41 -3.63
C LEU A 425 -14.56 -4.27 -2.61
N MET A 426 -13.96 -5.33 -2.08
CA MET A 426 -14.63 -6.19 -1.10
C MET A 426 -14.87 -5.48 0.24
N LEU A 427 -13.94 -4.64 0.68
CA LEU A 427 -14.11 -3.77 1.86
C LEU A 427 -15.25 -2.76 1.63
N ASP A 428 -15.26 -2.12 0.47
CA ASP A 428 -16.29 -1.14 0.09
C ASP A 428 -17.68 -1.78 -0.05
N LEU A 429 -17.76 -2.97 -0.64
CA LEU A 429 -19.01 -3.72 -0.74
C LEU A 429 -19.53 -4.19 0.62
N LYS A 430 -18.63 -4.50 1.57
CA LYS A 430 -19.02 -4.75 2.97
C LYS A 430 -19.57 -3.50 3.63
N THR A 431 -18.93 -2.36 3.43
CA THR A 431 -19.44 -1.05 3.89
C THR A 431 -20.83 -0.80 3.34
N GLY A 432 -21.02 -0.93 2.02
CA GLY A 432 -22.30 -0.77 1.36
C GLY A 432 -23.36 -1.75 1.86
N TYR A 433 -22.98 -3.00 2.11
CA TYR A 433 -23.86 -4.00 2.72
C TYR A 433 -24.38 -3.53 4.08
N LEU A 434 -23.53 -2.98 4.92
CA LEU A 434 -23.88 -2.52 6.26
C LEU A 434 -24.72 -1.23 6.25
N VAL A 435 -24.50 -0.32 5.30
CA VAL A 435 -25.31 0.92 5.19
C VAL A 435 -26.55 0.76 4.33
N GLY A 436 -26.74 -0.39 3.68
CA GLY A 436 -27.91 -0.71 2.86
C GLY A 436 -27.86 -0.14 1.43
N ALA A 437 -26.66 0.07 0.87
CA ALA A 437 -26.46 0.49 -0.51
C ALA A 437 -26.68 -0.65 -1.52
N ILE A 438 -26.97 -0.30 -2.78
CA ILE A 438 -27.10 -1.26 -3.88
C ILE A 438 -25.71 -1.60 -4.40
N PRO A 439 -25.24 -2.88 -4.33
CA PRO A 439 -23.89 -3.28 -4.72
C PRO A 439 -23.52 -2.86 -6.14
N ARG A 440 -24.44 -3.02 -7.09
CA ARG A 440 -24.22 -2.65 -8.49
C ARG A 440 -23.75 -1.20 -8.66
N LYS A 441 -24.27 -0.28 -7.84
CA LYS A 441 -23.90 1.14 -7.93
C LYS A 441 -22.50 1.39 -7.44
N GLN A 442 -22.06 0.69 -6.39
CA GLN A 442 -20.68 0.72 -5.95
C GLN A 442 -19.74 0.09 -6.98
N GLN A 443 -20.10 -1.07 -7.52
CA GLN A 443 -19.34 -1.76 -8.57
C GLN A 443 -19.14 -0.85 -9.81
N ILE A 444 -20.17 -0.13 -10.24
CA ILE A 444 -20.07 0.87 -11.31
C ILE A 444 -19.10 1.99 -10.91
N GLY A 445 -19.23 2.53 -9.69
CA GLY A 445 -18.32 3.56 -9.16
C GLY A 445 -16.87 3.12 -9.19
N GLN A 446 -16.59 1.88 -8.79
CA GLN A 446 -15.26 1.28 -8.80
C GLN A 446 -14.68 1.20 -10.22
N PHE A 447 -15.44 0.67 -11.18
CA PHE A 447 -15.01 0.60 -12.58
C PHE A 447 -14.75 1.97 -13.20
N LEU A 448 -15.62 2.95 -12.90
CA LEU A 448 -15.46 4.30 -13.41
C LEU A 448 -14.19 4.98 -12.91
N ALA A 449 -13.70 4.64 -11.74
CA ALA A 449 -12.60 5.33 -11.07
C ALA A 449 -11.23 4.63 -11.22
N THR A 450 -11.20 3.32 -11.52
CA THR A 450 -9.96 2.52 -11.51
C THR A 450 -8.88 2.98 -12.49
N TRP A 451 -9.24 3.73 -13.53
CA TRP A 451 -8.28 4.22 -14.53
C TRP A 451 -7.43 5.39 -14.05
N LEU A 452 -7.99 6.25 -13.17
CA LEU A 452 -7.35 7.50 -12.78
C LEU A 452 -6.13 7.26 -11.86
N GLY A 453 -6.23 6.28 -10.96
CA GLY A 453 -5.15 5.94 -10.03
C GLY A 453 -3.81 5.62 -10.72
N PRO A 454 -3.76 4.67 -11.68
CA PRO A 454 -2.54 4.37 -12.43
C PRO A 454 -1.95 5.58 -13.18
N VAL A 455 -2.79 6.41 -13.79
CA VAL A 455 -2.34 7.65 -14.47
C VAL A 455 -1.62 8.56 -13.49
N LEU A 456 -2.22 8.81 -12.33
CA LEU A 456 -1.65 9.66 -11.29
C LEU A 456 -0.36 9.08 -10.73
N MET A 457 -0.37 7.79 -10.37
CA MET A 457 0.76 7.18 -9.66
C MET A 457 1.98 6.97 -10.55
N ILE A 458 1.80 6.58 -11.80
CA ILE A 458 2.93 6.45 -12.73
C ILE A 458 3.53 7.83 -13.03
N GLY A 459 2.70 8.85 -13.26
CA GLY A 459 3.18 10.22 -13.41
C GLY A 459 3.91 10.73 -12.17
N LEU A 460 3.38 10.45 -10.98
CA LEU A 460 3.98 10.83 -9.69
C LEU A 460 5.35 10.17 -9.49
N LEU A 461 5.53 8.90 -9.89
CA LEU A 461 6.81 8.20 -9.77
C LEU A 461 7.92 8.88 -10.56
N PHE A 462 7.66 9.33 -11.80
CA PHE A 462 8.63 10.08 -12.58
C PHE A 462 9.00 11.40 -11.91
N VAL A 463 8.00 12.13 -11.40
CA VAL A 463 8.21 13.39 -10.67
C VAL A 463 9.08 13.17 -9.42
N LEU A 464 8.72 12.21 -8.59
CA LEU A 464 9.41 11.94 -7.33
C LEU A 464 10.81 11.35 -7.56
N HIS A 465 10.97 10.49 -8.58
CA HIS A 465 12.29 9.95 -8.93
C HIS A 465 13.25 11.06 -9.38
N LYS A 466 12.77 11.98 -10.23
CA LYS A 466 13.57 13.09 -10.72
C LYS A 466 13.95 14.09 -9.62
N ALA A 467 13.05 14.30 -8.64
CA ALA A 467 13.26 15.26 -7.55
C ALA A 467 14.13 14.70 -6.44
N TYR A 468 13.92 13.46 -6.03
CA TYR A 468 14.49 12.89 -4.80
C TYR A 468 15.26 11.58 -5.01
N GLY A 469 15.06 10.88 -6.13
CA GLY A 469 15.60 9.54 -6.38
C GLY A 469 14.87 8.45 -5.57
N LEU A 470 14.25 7.50 -6.26
CA LEU A 470 13.63 6.34 -5.60
C LEU A 470 14.70 5.38 -5.07
N GLY A 471 14.49 4.83 -3.88
CA GLY A 471 15.47 4.01 -3.17
C GLY A 471 16.49 4.80 -2.35
N SER A 472 16.45 6.15 -2.38
CA SER A 472 17.26 7.06 -1.57
C SER A 472 16.86 7.01 -0.08
N GLU A 473 17.58 7.76 0.76
CA GLU A 473 17.19 7.91 2.18
C GLU A 473 15.89 8.67 2.36
N LYS A 474 15.61 9.61 1.47
CA LYS A 474 14.39 10.44 1.50
C LYS A 474 13.16 9.67 1.00
N LEU A 475 13.34 8.84 -0.04
CA LEU A 475 12.28 7.98 -0.58
C LEU A 475 12.78 6.53 -0.69
N PRO A 476 12.79 5.78 0.43
CA PRO A 476 13.38 4.45 0.51
C PRO A 476 12.71 3.41 -0.40
N ALA A 477 11.45 3.61 -0.75
CA ALA A 477 10.61 2.71 -1.57
C ALA A 477 10.79 1.23 -1.20
N PRO A 478 10.48 0.81 0.04
CA PRO A 478 10.86 -0.50 0.58
C PRO A 478 10.42 -1.68 -0.29
N GLN A 479 9.18 -1.69 -0.74
CA GLN A 479 8.63 -2.79 -1.54
C GLN A 479 9.29 -2.88 -2.91
N GLY A 480 9.49 -1.73 -3.59
CA GLY A 480 10.22 -1.66 -4.85
C GLY A 480 11.67 -2.12 -4.71
N THR A 481 12.33 -1.78 -3.59
CA THR A 481 13.71 -2.20 -3.33
C THR A 481 13.80 -3.71 -3.06
N VAL A 482 12.85 -4.29 -2.33
CA VAL A 482 12.77 -5.75 -2.11
C VAL A 482 12.62 -6.46 -3.45
N LEU A 483 11.69 -5.99 -4.27
CA LEU A 483 11.45 -6.54 -5.60
C LEU A 483 12.68 -6.40 -6.51
N ALA A 484 13.31 -5.23 -6.57
CA ALA A 484 14.53 -4.99 -7.32
C ALA A 484 15.68 -5.90 -6.87
N SER A 485 15.86 -6.08 -5.57
CA SER A 485 16.89 -6.95 -5.01
C SER A 485 16.67 -8.42 -5.37
N MET A 486 15.41 -8.86 -5.37
CA MET A 486 15.04 -10.22 -5.76
C MET A 486 15.29 -10.45 -7.26
N MET A 487 14.91 -9.49 -8.12
CA MET A 487 15.14 -9.58 -9.57
C MET A 487 16.64 -9.66 -9.90
N ARG A 488 17.47 -8.81 -9.29
CA ARG A 488 18.93 -8.91 -9.40
C ARG A 488 19.44 -10.27 -8.95
N GLY A 489 18.93 -10.79 -7.84
CA GLY A 489 19.32 -12.11 -7.34
C GLY A 489 19.03 -13.25 -8.32
N ILE A 490 17.92 -13.17 -9.06
CA ILE A 490 17.54 -14.18 -10.05
C ILE A 490 18.38 -14.05 -11.33
N LEU A 491 18.69 -12.83 -11.77
CA LEU A 491 19.39 -12.57 -13.03
C LEU A 491 20.92 -12.63 -12.88
N GLU A 492 21.48 -11.90 -11.94
CA GLU A 492 22.93 -11.70 -11.81
C GLU A 492 23.58 -12.68 -10.82
N GLY A 493 22.82 -13.27 -9.88
CA GLY A 493 23.34 -14.17 -8.84
C GLY A 493 24.22 -13.50 -7.78
N ASN A 494 24.46 -12.20 -7.87
CA ASN A 494 25.39 -11.45 -7.02
C ASN A 494 24.67 -10.71 -5.90
N VAL A 495 24.22 -11.47 -4.89
CA VAL A 495 23.52 -10.91 -3.71
C VAL A 495 24.19 -11.40 -2.42
N PRO A 496 24.07 -10.66 -1.29
CA PRO A 496 24.58 -11.10 0.01
C PRO A 496 23.72 -12.25 0.58
N VAL A 497 23.78 -13.42 -0.07
CA VAL A 497 22.89 -14.58 0.15
C VAL A 497 22.78 -14.95 1.63
N TYR A 498 23.89 -14.99 2.36
CA TYR A 498 23.86 -15.35 3.79
C TYR A 498 23.02 -14.40 4.64
N LYS A 499 23.09 -13.09 4.37
CA LYS A 499 22.30 -12.07 5.08
C LYS A 499 20.83 -12.16 4.71
N TYR A 500 20.53 -12.43 3.43
CA TYR A 500 19.16 -12.62 2.96
C TYR A 500 18.54 -13.89 3.54
N LEU A 501 19.29 -15.01 3.57
CA LEU A 501 18.81 -16.26 4.15
C LEU A 501 18.62 -16.16 5.67
N ALA A 502 19.56 -15.53 6.38
CA ALA A 502 19.41 -15.28 7.81
C ALA A 502 18.16 -14.41 8.09
N GLY A 503 17.98 -13.34 7.32
CA GLY A 503 16.77 -12.52 7.40
C GLY A 503 15.51 -13.31 7.07
N ALA A 504 15.52 -14.10 5.99
CA ALA A 504 14.36 -14.92 5.59
C ALA A 504 13.97 -15.92 6.66
N GLY A 505 14.95 -16.57 7.28
CA GLY A 505 14.71 -17.48 8.42
C GLY A 505 14.09 -16.77 9.62
N LEU A 506 14.60 -15.58 9.99
CA LEU A 506 14.04 -14.77 11.06
C LEU A 506 12.62 -14.28 10.72
N GLY A 507 12.40 -13.78 9.51
CA GLY A 507 11.09 -13.33 9.05
C GLY A 507 10.06 -14.46 9.04
N ALA A 508 10.47 -15.64 8.57
CA ALA A 508 9.66 -16.84 8.61
C ALA A 508 9.29 -17.24 10.04
N LEU A 509 10.27 -17.32 10.92
CA LEU A 509 10.07 -17.67 12.34
C LEU A 509 9.09 -16.70 13.02
N LEU A 510 9.28 -15.40 12.84
CA LEU A 510 8.38 -14.40 13.42
C LEU A 510 6.95 -14.52 12.86
N SER A 511 6.80 -14.88 11.59
CA SER A 511 5.47 -15.04 10.96
C SER A 511 4.70 -16.26 11.47
N THR A 512 5.36 -17.25 12.11
CA THR A 512 4.70 -18.41 12.72
C THR A 512 4.09 -18.12 14.09
N THR A 513 4.33 -16.94 14.67
CA THR A 513 3.85 -16.57 16.02
C THR A 513 2.34 -16.32 16.12
N GLY A 514 1.60 -16.38 15.02
CA GLY A 514 0.15 -16.10 14.97
C GLY A 514 -0.21 -14.62 14.86
N ILE A 515 0.76 -13.72 14.92
CA ILE A 515 0.55 -12.29 14.64
C ILE A 515 0.72 -12.08 13.13
N GLY A 516 -0.37 -11.72 12.44
CA GLY A 516 -0.35 -11.52 11.00
C GLY A 516 0.70 -10.49 10.56
N GLY A 517 1.59 -10.89 9.64
CA GLY A 517 2.60 -9.99 9.08
C GLY A 517 3.74 -9.58 10.02
N LEU A 518 3.91 -10.23 11.20
CA LEU A 518 4.96 -9.84 12.17
C LEU A 518 6.35 -9.83 11.55
N GLY A 519 6.73 -10.86 10.80
CA GLY A 519 8.04 -10.93 10.13
C GLY A 519 8.26 -9.79 9.14
N ILE A 520 7.22 -9.38 8.42
CA ILE A 520 7.26 -8.25 7.48
C ILE A 520 7.42 -6.94 8.25
N GLN A 521 6.62 -6.71 9.30
CA GLN A 521 6.66 -5.46 10.05
C GLN A 521 8.00 -5.26 10.76
N VAL A 522 8.52 -6.27 11.42
CA VAL A 522 9.85 -6.23 12.04
C VAL A 522 10.92 -6.03 10.98
N GLY A 523 10.82 -6.74 9.84
CA GLY A 523 11.72 -6.59 8.70
C GLY A 523 11.74 -5.17 8.11
N LEU A 524 10.60 -4.49 8.04
CA LEU A 524 10.55 -3.06 7.66
C LEU A 524 11.32 -2.18 8.64
N GLY A 525 11.24 -2.46 9.94
CA GLY A 525 12.02 -1.76 10.96
C GLY A 525 13.54 -1.95 10.79
N PHE A 526 13.98 -3.13 10.31
CA PHE A 526 15.37 -3.38 9.94
C PHE A 526 15.79 -2.67 8.65
N TYR A 527 14.88 -2.54 7.69
CA TYR A 527 15.14 -1.98 6.37
C TYR A 527 15.19 -0.46 6.37
N LEU A 528 14.24 0.19 7.04
CA LEU A 528 14.05 1.65 6.97
C LEU A 528 15.17 2.41 7.73
N PRO A 529 15.44 3.67 7.35
CA PRO A 529 16.24 4.57 8.17
C PRO A 529 15.66 4.69 9.58
N PHE A 530 16.52 4.59 10.60
CA PHE A 530 16.06 4.61 11.99
C PHE A 530 15.42 5.95 12.38
N SER A 531 15.79 7.04 11.70
CA SER A 531 15.15 8.35 11.85
C SER A 531 13.64 8.31 11.60
N ILE A 532 13.21 7.53 10.59
CA ILE A 532 11.78 7.30 10.31
C ILE A 532 11.13 6.49 11.42
N VAL A 533 11.82 5.44 11.92
CA VAL A 533 11.31 4.60 13.01
C VAL A 533 11.13 5.40 14.30
N LEU A 534 12.07 6.28 14.64
CA LEU A 534 11.97 7.16 15.80
C LEU A 534 10.74 8.08 15.71
N THR A 535 10.53 8.70 14.56
CA THR A 535 9.36 9.57 14.33
C THR A 535 8.06 8.78 14.39
N TYR A 536 8.03 7.59 13.80
CA TYR A 536 6.89 6.69 13.85
C TYR A 536 6.56 6.29 15.30
N THR A 537 7.58 6.12 16.14
CA THR A 537 7.43 5.81 17.57
C THR A 537 6.64 6.90 18.30
N ILE A 538 6.86 8.18 17.95
CA ILE A 538 6.10 9.30 18.54
C ILE A 538 4.60 9.10 18.27
N GLY A 539 4.21 8.87 17.02
CA GLY A 539 2.81 8.66 16.66
C GLY A 539 2.17 7.47 17.37
N THR A 540 2.91 6.36 17.49
CA THR A 540 2.46 5.16 18.23
C THR A 540 2.26 5.46 19.71
N ILE A 541 3.21 6.17 20.36
CA ILE A 541 3.10 6.58 21.76
C ILE A 541 1.92 7.53 21.97
N LEU A 542 1.75 8.51 21.10
CA LEU A 542 0.62 9.45 21.15
C LEU A 542 -0.72 8.71 21.08
N ARG A 543 -0.85 7.70 20.21
CA ARG A 543 -2.07 6.88 20.14
C ARG A 543 -2.31 6.10 21.43
N ILE A 544 -1.30 5.40 21.94
CA ILE A 544 -1.43 4.62 23.17
C ILE A 544 -1.76 5.53 24.35
N ALA A 545 -1.12 6.69 24.46
CA ALA A 545 -1.41 7.69 25.49
C ALA A 545 -2.83 8.22 25.37
N SER A 546 -3.27 8.59 24.16
CA SER A 546 -4.63 9.04 23.88
C SER A 546 -5.66 7.99 24.28
N ASP A 547 -5.45 6.72 23.90
CA ASP A 547 -6.35 5.62 24.25
C ASP A 547 -6.43 5.40 25.78
N LYS A 548 -5.30 5.55 26.50
CA LYS A 548 -5.27 5.38 27.97
C LYS A 548 -5.88 6.57 28.73
N ILE A 549 -5.62 7.81 28.30
CA ILE A 549 -6.00 9.02 29.03
C ILE A 549 -7.42 9.47 28.69
N LYS A 550 -7.78 9.46 27.39
CA LYS A 550 -9.07 9.96 26.89
C LYS A 550 -10.02 8.86 26.44
N GLY A 551 -9.53 7.62 26.33
CA GLY A 551 -10.28 6.48 25.84
C GLY A 551 -10.19 6.31 24.30
N GLN A 552 -10.40 5.07 23.85
CA GLN A 552 -10.31 4.69 22.44
C GLN A 552 -11.30 5.48 21.58
N HIS A 553 -12.51 5.74 22.09
CA HIS A 553 -13.53 6.52 21.37
C HIS A 553 -13.04 7.94 21.01
N PHE A 554 -12.32 8.61 21.93
CA PHE A 554 -11.74 9.93 21.65
C PHE A 554 -10.68 9.84 20.55
N SER A 555 -9.80 8.85 20.62
CA SER A 555 -8.78 8.63 19.57
C SER A 555 -9.41 8.42 18.20
N GLU A 556 -10.51 7.67 18.13
CA GLU A 556 -11.21 7.41 16.87
C GLU A 556 -12.00 8.61 16.35
N GLN A 557 -12.64 9.40 17.24
CA GLN A 557 -13.47 10.53 16.81
C GLN A 557 -12.69 11.82 16.56
N VAL A 558 -11.57 12.01 17.24
CA VAL A 558 -10.77 13.26 17.20
C VAL A 558 -9.38 12.98 16.63
N GLY A 559 -8.68 11.98 17.17
CA GLY A 559 -7.29 11.70 16.83
C GLY A 559 -7.10 11.22 15.39
N ILE A 560 -7.89 10.24 14.94
CA ILE A 560 -7.79 9.71 13.56
C ILE A 560 -8.07 10.78 12.50
N PRO A 561 -9.12 11.62 12.59
CA PRO A 561 -9.31 12.70 11.63
C PRO A 561 -8.14 13.69 11.56
N ILE A 562 -7.56 14.07 12.69
CA ILE A 562 -6.36 14.94 12.71
C ILE A 562 -5.20 14.20 12.03
N ALA A 563 -4.92 12.97 12.41
CA ALA A 563 -3.83 12.15 11.86
C ALA A 563 -3.96 11.98 10.34
N ALA A 564 -5.18 11.76 9.85
CA ALA A 564 -5.49 11.72 8.43
C ALA A 564 -5.14 13.05 7.73
N GLY A 565 -5.46 14.17 8.35
CA GLY A 565 -5.07 15.49 7.88
C GLY A 565 -3.55 15.67 7.82
N LEU A 566 -2.83 15.17 8.83
CA LEU A 566 -1.36 15.22 8.86
C LEU A 566 -0.74 14.50 7.65
N ILE A 567 -1.30 13.38 7.24
CA ILE A 567 -0.84 12.62 6.07
C ILE A 567 -1.08 13.41 4.78
N ILE A 568 -2.27 13.94 4.61
CA ILE A 568 -2.67 14.66 3.38
C ILE A 568 -1.86 15.95 3.21
N GLY A 569 -1.72 16.75 4.27
CA GLY A 569 -1.04 18.04 4.20
C GLY A 569 0.43 17.93 3.80
N GLU A 570 1.18 17.07 4.47
CA GLU A 570 2.60 16.84 4.15
C GLU A 570 2.78 16.18 2.78
N GLY A 571 1.93 15.19 2.44
CA GLY A 571 2.00 14.52 1.15
C GLY A 571 1.81 15.48 -0.03
N ILE A 572 0.81 16.37 0.04
CA ILE A 572 0.56 17.38 -1.00
C ILE A 572 1.73 18.37 -1.10
N VAL A 573 2.23 18.86 0.02
CA VAL A 573 3.35 19.82 0.05
C VAL A 573 4.63 19.15 -0.46
N GLY A 574 4.94 17.91 -0.07
CA GLY A 574 6.09 17.15 -0.55
C GLY A 574 6.08 16.97 -2.07
N VAL A 575 4.93 16.63 -2.63
CA VAL A 575 4.77 16.53 -4.10
C VAL A 575 4.84 17.91 -4.77
N GLY A 576 4.28 18.95 -4.14
CA GLY A 576 4.37 20.32 -4.62
C GLY A 576 5.83 20.79 -4.73
N PHE A 577 6.65 20.51 -3.71
CA PHE A 577 8.09 20.81 -3.75
C PHE A 577 8.84 19.96 -4.77
N ALA A 578 8.48 18.69 -4.97
CA ALA A 578 9.07 17.86 -6.02
C ALA A 578 8.87 18.49 -7.42
N ILE A 579 7.66 18.97 -7.70
CA ILE A 579 7.36 19.70 -8.95
C ILE A 579 8.17 21.01 -9.03
N TYR A 580 8.23 21.77 -7.93
CA TYR A 580 8.99 23.00 -7.85
C TYR A 580 10.49 22.77 -8.17
N TYR A 581 11.12 21.76 -7.57
CA TYR A 581 12.53 21.42 -7.83
C TYR A 581 12.78 21.06 -9.29
N ILE A 582 11.87 20.34 -9.93
CA ILE A 582 11.98 20.00 -11.35
C ILE A 582 11.90 21.26 -12.23
N ILE A 583 10.98 22.18 -11.95
CA ILE A 583 10.79 23.42 -12.74
C ILE A 583 11.98 24.35 -12.56
N THR A 584 12.54 24.44 -11.36
CA THR A 584 13.67 25.34 -11.05
C THR A 584 15.04 24.75 -11.37
N GLY A 585 15.10 23.46 -11.73
CA GLY A 585 16.36 22.76 -11.96
C GLY A 585 17.18 22.51 -10.68
N MET A 586 16.60 22.74 -9.51
CA MET A 586 17.20 22.44 -8.22
C MET A 586 17.07 20.94 -7.91
N GLN A 587 18.10 20.36 -7.30
CA GLN A 587 17.96 19.02 -6.72
C GLN A 587 17.32 19.14 -5.34
N GLY A 588 16.30 18.35 -5.10
CA GLY A 588 15.67 18.23 -3.80
C GLY A 588 16.57 17.43 -2.86
N GLY A 589 17.51 18.11 -2.24
CA GLY A 589 18.59 17.74 -1.36
C GLY A 589 18.74 16.36 -0.78
#